data_51fff115ecd1c168f45e660f6590c223
#
_entry.id   51fff115ecd1c168f45e660f6590c223
#
_cell.length_a   1.000
_cell.length_b   1.000
_cell.length_c   1.000
_cell.angle_alpha   90.00
_cell.angle_beta   90.00
_cell.angle_gamma   90.00
#
_symmetry.space_group_name_H-M   'P 1'
#
loop_
_entity.id
_entity.type
_entity.pdbx_description
1 polymer ?
#
loop_
_entity_poly.entity_id
_entity_poly.type
_entity_poly.pdbx_seq_one_letter_code
_entity_poly.pdbx_strand_id
1 'polypeptide(L)'
;MINAHQVLKELNFERLTGSAGEKKAIGIIAKYLKQIKLKHHLEPFAVNSFETGTASIKVKNQTFKAHPFGLSRDHKISGEMIFLEDADILLRNKGAYKGKIVLTYTYSRKIAEQFKAVGIRACIAIGSPLREAPSWSYRQKMYAQGYVPSVTVTYKDGLELSALSGSKIELAIKQSSGKRTGHNIVIDIKGKGFDDNLTLAVGHYDSVARSPGSTDNAGGIVTLLKAAEHFAKNKPQRDLRIVMFSGEELGLRGSFAYAEKHQKEVKERLGLVVNVDVAGDELGKNELIVLGTPQLQGYADGITRETGHYFRASLDIYSSDGMPFAVHEVPAVNVCRFGGQASDMIHTPGDDVKHTSQRGLEPTIAAAINLLDRVLNSKIYPVEKAIDKSLRDKIEKYLWGSLMEPPKLEWTPEYKK
;
A
#
# COMPACT_ATOMS: atom_id res chain seq x y z
N MET A 1 -14.27 19.74 -16.04
CA MET A 1 -13.03 19.43 -15.26
C MET A 1 -13.40 18.59 -14.06
N ILE A 2 -12.57 17.62 -13.72
CA ILE A 2 -12.75 16.79 -12.52
C ILE A 2 -12.49 17.65 -11.28
N ASN A 3 -13.44 17.66 -10.35
CA ASN A 3 -13.27 18.31 -9.05
C ASN A 3 -12.58 17.34 -8.09
N ALA A 4 -11.31 17.62 -7.75
CA ALA A 4 -10.45 16.75 -6.93
C ALA A 4 -11.06 16.46 -5.54
N HIS A 5 -11.56 17.50 -4.86
CA HIS A 5 -12.13 17.34 -3.51
C HIS A 5 -13.44 16.54 -3.52
N GLN A 6 -14.25 16.67 -4.60
CA GLN A 6 -15.46 15.87 -4.75
C GLN A 6 -15.13 14.39 -4.94
N VAL A 7 -14.08 14.05 -5.71
CA VAL A 7 -13.63 12.65 -5.86
C VAL A 7 -13.20 12.07 -4.51
N LEU A 8 -12.41 12.82 -3.71
CA LEU A 8 -12.02 12.39 -2.36
C LEU A 8 -13.26 12.08 -1.50
N LYS A 9 -14.24 12.97 -1.47
CA LYS A 9 -15.47 12.76 -0.70
C LYS A 9 -16.23 11.51 -1.14
N GLU A 10 -16.32 11.27 -2.44
CA GLU A 10 -17.03 10.11 -2.97
C GLU A 10 -16.28 8.80 -2.71
N LEU A 11 -14.94 8.82 -2.58
CA LEU A 11 -14.12 7.65 -2.23
C LEU A 11 -13.89 7.48 -0.72
N ASN A 12 -14.46 8.33 0.13
CA ASN A 12 -14.29 8.29 1.58
C ASN A 12 -15.09 7.17 2.25
N PHE A 13 -14.71 5.92 1.99
CA PHE A 13 -15.25 4.70 2.61
C PHE A 13 -14.26 3.55 2.45
N GLU A 14 -14.42 2.48 3.25
CA GLU A 14 -13.61 1.26 3.14
C GLU A 14 -13.72 0.65 1.73
N ARG A 15 -12.56 0.40 1.11
CA ARG A 15 -12.43 -0.11 -0.27
C ARG A 15 -11.62 -1.41 -0.34
N LEU A 16 -11.79 -2.25 0.68
CA LEU A 16 -11.03 -3.50 0.78
C LEU A 16 -11.21 -4.38 -0.47
N THR A 17 -10.10 -4.88 -0.99
CA THR A 17 -10.06 -5.72 -2.21
C THR A 17 -11.00 -6.94 -2.13
N GLY A 18 -11.76 -7.16 -3.19
CA GLY A 18 -12.74 -8.25 -3.29
C GLY A 18 -14.02 -8.02 -2.48
N SER A 19 -14.25 -6.79 -1.98
CA SER A 19 -15.45 -6.41 -1.21
C SER A 19 -16.47 -5.64 -2.05
N ALA A 20 -17.62 -5.37 -1.46
CA ALA A 20 -18.60 -4.43 -2.03
C ALA A 20 -18.05 -3.00 -2.13
N GLY A 21 -17.14 -2.62 -1.21
CA GLY A 21 -16.44 -1.33 -1.25
C GLY A 21 -15.55 -1.19 -2.48
N GLU A 22 -14.76 -2.20 -2.82
CA GLU A 22 -13.99 -2.21 -4.07
C GLU A 22 -14.90 -1.99 -5.28
N LYS A 23 -15.99 -2.76 -5.38
CA LYS A 23 -16.94 -2.64 -6.50
C LYS A 23 -17.56 -1.24 -6.60
N LYS A 24 -17.90 -0.62 -5.46
CA LYS A 24 -18.42 0.75 -5.41
C LYS A 24 -17.35 1.75 -5.89
N ALA A 25 -16.08 1.59 -5.47
CA ALA A 25 -14.98 2.45 -5.90
C ALA A 25 -14.75 2.38 -7.42
N ILE A 26 -14.76 1.18 -8.00
CA ILE A 26 -14.71 1.00 -9.47
C ILE A 26 -15.80 1.81 -10.16
N GLY A 27 -17.03 1.75 -9.68
CA GLY A 27 -18.16 2.51 -10.25
C GLY A 27 -17.94 4.04 -10.19
N ILE A 28 -17.40 4.55 -9.08
CA ILE A 28 -17.08 5.97 -8.92
C ILE A 28 -15.96 6.39 -9.88
N ILE A 29 -14.86 5.64 -9.95
CA ILE A 29 -13.75 5.90 -10.86
C ILE A 29 -14.23 5.88 -12.31
N ALA A 30 -15.00 4.86 -12.70
CA ALA A 30 -15.58 4.73 -14.04
C ALA A 30 -16.47 5.92 -14.43
N LYS A 31 -17.25 6.47 -13.48
CA LYS A 31 -18.06 7.69 -13.68
C LYS A 31 -17.17 8.87 -14.10
N TYR A 32 -16.04 9.10 -13.42
CA TYR A 32 -15.11 10.18 -13.72
C TYR A 32 -14.35 9.96 -15.04
N LEU A 33 -13.95 8.74 -15.34
CA LEU A 33 -13.34 8.39 -16.64
C LEU A 33 -14.30 8.63 -17.80
N LYS A 34 -15.59 8.27 -17.62
CA LYS A 34 -16.64 8.57 -18.62
C LYS A 34 -16.82 10.07 -18.82
N GLN A 35 -16.77 10.88 -17.76
CA GLN A 35 -16.87 12.35 -17.84
C GLN A 35 -15.77 12.96 -18.71
N ILE A 36 -14.57 12.43 -18.68
CA ILE A 36 -13.44 12.87 -19.52
C ILE A 36 -13.30 12.06 -20.82
N LYS A 37 -14.29 11.22 -21.16
CA LYS A 37 -14.38 10.44 -22.41
C LYS A 37 -13.25 9.42 -22.59
N LEU A 38 -12.63 8.95 -21.53
CA LEU A 38 -11.65 7.87 -21.57
C LEU A 38 -12.33 6.51 -21.32
N LYS A 39 -11.94 5.53 -22.16
CA LYS A 39 -12.31 4.13 -21.99
C LYS A 39 -11.36 3.48 -20.97
N HIS A 40 -11.87 2.52 -20.25
CA HIS A 40 -11.11 1.66 -19.35
C HIS A 40 -11.57 0.22 -19.49
N HIS A 41 -10.76 -0.70 -19.03
CA HIS A 41 -11.16 -2.08 -18.83
C HIS A 41 -10.69 -2.59 -17.46
N LEU A 42 -11.31 -3.66 -17.00
CA LEU A 42 -10.95 -4.29 -15.73
C LEU A 42 -10.11 -5.53 -15.99
N GLU A 43 -9.06 -5.70 -15.20
CA GLU A 43 -8.24 -6.90 -15.20
C GLU A 43 -8.41 -7.63 -13.86
N PRO A 44 -9.09 -8.78 -13.85
CA PRO A 44 -9.29 -9.55 -12.64
C PRO A 44 -8.02 -10.30 -12.24
N PHE A 45 -7.83 -10.46 -10.92
CA PHE A 45 -6.78 -11.30 -10.34
C PHE A 45 -7.28 -12.02 -9.08
N ALA A 46 -6.70 -13.18 -8.78
CA ALA A 46 -7.03 -13.95 -7.60
C ALA A 46 -6.24 -13.47 -6.38
N VAL A 47 -6.92 -13.34 -5.25
CA VAL A 47 -6.32 -12.90 -3.99
C VAL A 47 -7.02 -13.56 -2.81
N ASN A 48 -6.30 -13.89 -1.72
CA ASN A 48 -6.97 -14.12 -0.45
C ASN A 48 -7.31 -12.77 0.18
N SER A 49 -8.59 -12.59 0.50
CA SER A 49 -9.12 -11.39 1.13
C SER A 49 -10.14 -11.77 2.21
N PHE A 50 -10.78 -10.79 2.82
CA PHE A 50 -11.64 -11.01 3.97
C PHE A 50 -12.77 -9.97 4.01
N GLU A 51 -13.72 -10.17 4.89
CA GLU A 51 -14.66 -9.14 5.34
C GLU A 51 -14.20 -8.58 6.66
N THR A 52 -14.48 -7.30 6.90
CA THR A 52 -14.19 -6.67 8.18
C THR A 52 -14.95 -7.43 9.29
N GLY A 53 -14.16 -8.08 10.14
CA GLY A 53 -14.68 -8.94 11.18
C GLY A 53 -14.86 -8.26 12.54
N THR A 54 -15.23 -9.05 13.52
CA THR A 54 -15.37 -8.63 14.93
C THR A 54 -14.50 -9.49 15.84
N ALA A 55 -14.00 -8.91 16.94
CA ALA A 55 -13.35 -9.66 17.99
C ALA A 55 -13.69 -9.11 19.37
N SER A 56 -13.63 -9.98 20.38
CA SER A 56 -13.83 -9.62 21.77
C SER A 56 -12.89 -10.39 22.68
N ILE A 57 -12.50 -9.76 23.78
CA ILE A 57 -11.68 -10.33 24.83
C ILE A 57 -12.49 -10.31 26.12
N LYS A 58 -12.76 -11.47 26.70
CA LYS A 58 -13.42 -11.60 28.01
C LYS A 58 -12.39 -11.96 29.06
N VAL A 59 -12.38 -11.21 30.14
CA VAL A 59 -11.54 -11.45 31.30
C VAL A 59 -12.33 -11.13 32.58
N LYS A 60 -12.46 -12.11 33.50
CA LYS A 60 -13.37 -11.99 34.65
C LYS A 60 -14.77 -11.60 34.20
N ASN A 61 -15.32 -10.49 34.70
CA ASN A 61 -16.66 -9.97 34.37
C ASN A 61 -16.62 -8.84 33.31
N GLN A 62 -15.47 -8.59 32.67
CA GLN A 62 -15.27 -7.51 31.69
C GLN A 62 -15.19 -8.07 30.27
N THR A 63 -15.68 -7.28 29.31
CA THR A 63 -15.53 -7.59 27.88
C THR A 63 -14.97 -6.37 27.17
N PHE A 64 -13.86 -6.58 26.48
CA PHE A 64 -13.19 -5.57 25.68
C PHE A 64 -13.47 -5.82 24.19
N LYS A 65 -13.76 -4.75 23.46
CA LYS A 65 -13.86 -4.80 22.00
C LYS A 65 -12.46 -4.87 21.40
N ALA A 66 -12.28 -5.75 20.44
CA ALA A 66 -11.03 -5.86 19.70
C ALA A 66 -11.30 -5.90 18.20
N HIS A 67 -10.28 -5.70 17.40
CA HIS A 67 -10.36 -5.75 15.94
C HIS A 67 -9.43 -6.86 15.44
N PRO A 68 -9.96 -7.85 14.67
CA PRO A 68 -9.13 -8.92 14.15
C PRO A 68 -8.15 -8.39 13.10
N PHE A 69 -6.99 -9.01 13.02
CA PHE A 69 -6.14 -8.83 11.85
C PHE A 69 -6.85 -9.39 10.63
N GLY A 70 -6.70 -8.72 9.50
CA GLY A 70 -7.21 -9.21 8.23
C GLY A 70 -6.63 -10.58 7.89
N LEU A 71 -7.45 -11.46 7.28
CA LEU A 71 -7.15 -12.86 7.00
C LEU A 71 -7.05 -13.74 8.26
N SER A 72 -7.68 -13.35 9.36
CA SER A 72 -7.59 -14.07 10.64
C SER A 72 -8.46 -15.34 10.70
N ARG A 73 -9.57 -15.42 9.94
CA ARG A 73 -10.59 -16.47 10.09
C ARG A 73 -11.26 -16.46 11.47
N ASP A 74 -12.15 -17.43 11.72
CA ASP A 74 -12.82 -17.60 12.99
C ASP A 74 -11.90 -18.31 14.00
N HIS A 75 -11.83 -17.77 15.22
CA HIS A 75 -11.11 -18.38 16.33
C HIS A 75 -11.85 -18.21 17.66
N LYS A 76 -11.74 -19.23 18.52
CA LYS A 76 -12.06 -19.16 19.95
C LYS A 76 -10.87 -19.70 20.72
N ILE A 77 -10.22 -18.85 21.50
CA ILE A 77 -8.98 -19.15 22.19
C ILE A 77 -9.11 -18.77 23.64
N SER A 78 -8.79 -19.70 24.54
CA SER A 78 -8.74 -19.43 25.98
C SER A 78 -7.34 -19.74 26.51
N GLY A 79 -6.82 -18.90 27.39
CA GLY A 79 -5.51 -19.09 27.98
C GLY A 79 -5.13 -17.96 28.94
N GLU A 80 -4.01 -18.11 29.60
CA GLU A 80 -3.41 -17.08 30.42
C GLU A 80 -2.83 -15.98 29.51
N MET A 81 -3.23 -14.74 29.75
CA MET A 81 -2.71 -13.55 29.08
C MET A 81 -1.54 -12.99 29.91
N ILE A 82 -0.44 -12.69 29.21
CA ILE A 82 0.72 -12.02 29.79
C ILE A 82 0.98 -10.72 29.03
N PHE A 83 1.32 -9.67 29.77
CA PHE A 83 1.72 -8.40 29.18
C PHE A 83 3.24 -8.35 29.01
N LEU A 84 3.67 -7.99 27.81
CA LEU A 84 5.07 -7.77 27.46
C LEU A 84 5.19 -6.38 26.81
N GLU A 85 5.85 -5.45 27.47
CA GLU A 85 6.13 -4.13 26.89
C GLU A 85 6.95 -4.26 25.62
N ASP A 86 7.98 -5.08 25.68
CA ASP A 86 8.83 -5.43 24.55
C ASP A 86 8.77 -6.95 24.29
N ALA A 87 8.24 -7.28 23.12
CA ALA A 87 8.09 -8.68 22.72
C ALA A 87 9.42 -9.37 22.35
N ASP A 88 10.53 -8.65 22.20
CA ASP A 88 11.86 -9.24 21.96
C ASP A 88 12.34 -10.09 23.17
N ILE A 89 11.77 -9.89 24.34
CA ILE A 89 12.03 -10.72 25.54
C ILE A 89 11.66 -12.20 25.33
N LEU A 90 10.73 -12.50 24.41
CA LEU A 90 10.32 -13.86 24.06
C LEU A 90 11.48 -14.73 23.60
N LEU A 91 12.51 -14.12 23.01
CA LEU A 91 13.70 -14.84 22.53
C LEU A 91 14.60 -15.33 23.66
N ARG A 92 14.56 -14.67 24.81
CA ARG A 92 15.45 -14.97 25.95
C ARG A 92 14.98 -16.17 26.79
N ASN A 93 13.65 -16.40 26.85
CA ASN A 93 13.09 -17.54 27.62
C ASN A 93 11.86 -18.13 26.91
N LYS A 94 12.06 -18.80 25.80
CA LYS A 94 10.99 -19.35 24.96
C LYS A 94 10.04 -20.29 25.72
N GLY A 95 10.55 -21.06 26.66
CA GLY A 95 9.74 -22.03 27.42
C GLY A 95 8.70 -21.41 28.32
N ALA A 96 8.98 -20.24 28.92
CA ALA A 96 8.06 -19.55 29.82
C ALA A 96 6.80 -19.01 29.14
N TYR A 97 6.84 -18.82 27.82
CA TYR A 97 5.78 -18.16 27.07
C TYR A 97 4.96 -19.11 26.20
N LYS A 98 5.39 -20.37 26.05
CA LYS A 98 4.68 -21.38 25.25
C LYS A 98 3.23 -21.55 25.77
N GLY A 99 2.28 -21.51 24.84
CA GLY A 99 0.86 -21.68 25.16
C GLY A 99 0.16 -20.46 25.75
N LYS A 100 0.86 -19.34 25.98
CA LYS A 100 0.30 -18.09 26.49
C LYS A 100 -0.37 -17.28 25.39
N ILE A 101 -1.22 -16.31 25.80
CA ILE A 101 -1.74 -15.23 24.98
C ILE A 101 -0.91 -13.99 25.32
N VAL A 102 -0.29 -13.36 24.33
CA VAL A 102 0.58 -12.20 24.56
C VAL A 102 -0.17 -10.93 24.29
N LEU A 103 -0.22 -10.03 25.26
CA LEU A 103 -0.59 -8.63 25.11
C LEU A 103 0.70 -7.83 24.96
N THR A 104 0.87 -7.04 23.89
CA THR A 104 2.10 -6.25 23.67
C THR A 104 1.83 -4.90 23.05
N TYR A 105 2.65 -3.92 23.43
CA TYR A 105 2.66 -2.59 22.82
C TYR A 105 3.52 -2.54 21.56
N THR A 106 4.53 -3.40 21.44
CA THR A 106 5.39 -3.50 20.27
C THR A 106 4.96 -4.67 19.38
N TYR A 107 4.34 -4.38 18.24
CA TYR A 107 4.02 -5.38 17.24
C TYR A 107 4.80 -5.10 15.97
N SER A 108 5.44 -6.13 15.42
CA SER A 108 6.08 -6.09 14.12
C SER A 108 5.97 -7.45 13.43
N ARG A 109 6.20 -7.50 12.14
CA ARG A 109 6.21 -8.77 11.39
C ARG A 109 7.28 -9.74 11.91
N LYS A 110 8.45 -9.23 12.26
CA LYS A 110 9.54 -10.01 12.87
C LYS A 110 9.09 -10.67 14.17
N ILE A 111 8.37 -9.93 15.00
CA ILE A 111 7.79 -10.45 16.26
C ILE A 111 6.71 -11.50 15.98
N ALA A 112 5.87 -11.33 14.96
CA ALA A 112 4.84 -12.29 14.60
C ALA A 112 5.42 -13.67 14.22
N GLU A 113 6.56 -13.70 13.53
CA GLU A 113 7.29 -14.94 13.22
C GLU A 113 7.84 -15.60 14.50
N GLN A 114 8.33 -14.80 15.45
CA GLN A 114 8.78 -15.26 16.75
C GLN A 114 7.65 -15.84 17.59
N PHE A 115 6.46 -15.23 17.59
CA PHE A 115 5.29 -15.78 18.28
C PHE A 115 4.98 -17.21 17.83
N LYS A 116 5.03 -17.48 16.53
CA LYS A 116 4.83 -18.82 15.99
C LYS A 116 5.92 -19.79 16.45
N ALA A 117 7.19 -19.36 16.40
CA ALA A 117 8.34 -20.19 16.80
C ALA A 117 8.34 -20.53 18.30
N VAL A 118 7.86 -19.64 19.14
CA VAL A 118 7.73 -19.83 20.60
C VAL A 118 6.50 -20.65 20.97
N GLY A 119 5.50 -20.74 20.07
CA GLY A 119 4.24 -21.44 20.33
C GLY A 119 3.24 -20.61 21.15
N ILE A 120 3.23 -19.30 20.94
CA ILE A 120 2.20 -18.39 21.45
C ILE A 120 0.83 -18.76 20.85
N ARG A 121 -0.24 -18.72 21.64
CA ARG A 121 -1.59 -19.09 21.16
C ARG A 121 -2.33 -17.97 20.46
N ALA A 122 -2.13 -16.73 20.91
CA ALA A 122 -2.71 -15.54 20.32
C ALA A 122 -1.90 -14.29 20.69
N CYS A 123 -2.05 -13.22 19.90
CA CYS A 123 -1.47 -11.92 20.17
C CYS A 123 -2.56 -10.85 20.24
N ILE A 124 -2.44 -9.95 21.23
CA ILE A 124 -3.23 -8.74 21.38
C ILE A 124 -2.27 -7.56 21.23
N ALA A 125 -2.34 -6.85 20.11
CA ALA A 125 -1.52 -5.69 19.84
C ALA A 125 -2.22 -4.42 20.36
N ILE A 126 -1.51 -3.62 21.13
CA ILE A 126 -2.02 -2.35 21.68
C ILE A 126 -1.76 -1.24 20.66
N GLY A 127 -2.79 -0.45 20.35
CA GLY A 127 -2.69 0.71 19.49
C GLY A 127 -1.95 1.89 20.11
N SER A 128 -1.64 2.90 19.31
CA SER A 128 -1.00 4.14 19.76
C SER A 128 -1.96 4.97 20.64
N PRO A 129 -1.44 5.73 21.62
CA PRO A 129 -2.25 6.69 22.39
C PRO A 129 -2.71 7.90 21.54
N LEU A 130 -2.05 8.15 20.39
CA LEU A 130 -2.26 9.35 19.58
C LEU A 130 -3.28 9.14 18.44
N ARG A 131 -3.65 7.89 18.16
CA ARG A 131 -4.56 7.55 17.07
C ARG A 131 -5.37 6.30 17.36
N GLU A 132 -6.42 6.07 16.59
CA GLU A 132 -7.20 4.85 16.67
C GLU A 132 -6.35 3.60 16.40
N ALA A 133 -6.82 2.45 16.92
CA ALA A 133 -6.14 1.18 16.70
C ALA A 133 -6.04 0.85 15.19
N PRO A 134 -4.83 0.61 14.67
CA PRO A 134 -4.63 0.39 13.24
C PRO A 134 -5.23 -0.95 12.79
N SER A 135 -5.54 -1.00 11.50
CA SER A 135 -5.92 -2.23 10.81
C SER A 135 -4.67 -2.93 10.28
N TRP A 136 -4.41 -4.11 10.80
CA TRP A 136 -3.35 -4.99 10.32
C TRP A 136 -3.94 -6.13 9.51
N SER A 137 -3.19 -6.62 8.53
CA SER A 137 -3.51 -7.84 7.79
C SER A 137 -2.31 -8.77 7.71
N TYR A 138 -2.56 -10.07 7.75
CA TYR A 138 -1.50 -11.04 7.46
C TYR A 138 -1.15 -10.94 5.98
N ARG A 139 0.15 -11.09 5.68
CA ARG A 139 0.58 -11.29 4.29
C ARG A 139 0.06 -12.62 3.76
N GLN A 140 -0.14 -12.73 2.45
CA GLN A 140 -0.58 -13.96 1.78
C GLN A 140 0.28 -15.18 2.19
N LYS A 141 1.60 -14.98 2.30
CA LYS A 141 2.55 -16.00 2.76
C LYS A 141 2.23 -16.50 4.16
N MET A 142 2.02 -15.60 5.11
CA MET A 142 1.65 -15.96 6.49
C MET A 142 0.29 -16.66 6.55
N TYR A 143 -0.68 -16.19 5.78
CA TYR A 143 -1.99 -16.81 5.70
C TYR A 143 -1.94 -18.26 5.19
N ALA A 144 -1.06 -18.55 4.21
CA ALA A 144 -0.88 -19.89 3.65
C ALA A 144 -0.06 -20.82 4.57
N GLN A 145 1.00 -20.29 5.20
CA GLN A 145 1.94 -21.08 6.01
C GLN A 145 1.54 -21.20 7.49
N GLY A 146 0.46 -20.52 7.89
CA GLY A 146 -0.02 -20.46 9.27
C GLY A 146 0.55 -19.26 10.04
N TYR A 147 -0.28 -18.73 10.91
CA TYR A 147 -0.05 -17.53 11.72
C TYR A 147 -0.54 -17.73 13.15
N VAL A 148 -0.14 -16.84 14.05
CA VAL A 148 -0.71 -16.75 15.40
C VAL A 148 -1.90 -15.81 15.34
N PRO A 149 -3.14 -16.25 15.71
CA PRO A 149 -4.32 -15.38 15.70
C PRO A 149 -4.09 -14.09 16.48
N SER A 150 -4.33 -12.95 15.84
CA SER A 150 -4.00 -11.64 16.43
C SER A 150 -5.16 -10.65 16.29
N VAL A 151 -5.25 -9.76 17.26
CA VAL A 151 -6.21 -8.66 17.30
C VAL A 151 -5.53 -7.36 17.71
N THR A 152 -6.13 -6.21 17.36
CA THR A 152 -5.76 -4.90 17.92
C THR A 152 -6.80 -4.44 18.92
N VAL A 153 -6.34 -3.75 19.95
CA VAL A 153 -7.16 -3.02 20.92
C VAL A 153 -6.73 -1.56 20.97
N THR A 154 -7.60 -0.68 21.47
CA THR A 154 -7.22 0.72 21.72
C THR A 154 -6.12 0.81 22.77
N TYR A 155 -5.39 1.92 22.82
CA TYR A 155 -4.40 2.16 23.88
C TYR A 155 -5.03 2.09 25.27
N LYS A 156 -6.21 2.69 25.44
CA LYS A 156 -6.97 2.66 26.69
C LYS A 156 -7.30 1.23 27.13
N ASP A 157 -7.90 0.44 26.26
CA ASP A 157 -8.23 -0.96 26.56
C ASP A 157 -6.97 -1.79 26.83
N GLY A 158 -5.88 -1.52 26.11
CA GLY A 158 -4.59 -2.16 26.31
C GLY A 158 -3.99 -1.88 27.68
N LEU A 159 -4.12 -0.64 28.15
CA LEU A 159 -3.67 -0.25 29.50
C LEU A 159 -4.48 -0.98 30.58
N GLU A 160 -5.81 -1.05 30.46
CA GLU A 160 -6.67 -1.80 31.38
C GLU A 160 -6.35 -3.30 31.36
N LEU A 161 -6.15 -3.89 30.18
CA LEU A 161 -5.76 -5.28 30.03
C LEU A 161 -4.38 -5.58 30.62
N SER A 162 -3.42 -4.68 30.51
CA SER A 162 -2.07 -4.87 31.05
C SER A 162 -2.07 -5.05 32.56
N ALA A 163 -2.94 -4.33 33.27
CA ALA A 163 -3.15 -4.49 34.72
C ALA A 163 -3.77 -5.86 35.10
N LEU A 164 -4.33 -6.59 34.13
CA LEU A 164 -4.91 -7.92 34.30
C LEU A 164 -3.95 -9.03 33.83
N SER A 165 -2.67 -8.72 33.62
CA SER A 165 -1.65 -9.71 33.26
C SER A 165 -1.62 -10.88 34.25
N GLY A 166 -1.45 -12.12 33.75
CA GLY A 166 -1.56 -13.36 34.50
C GLY A 166 -2.99 -13.91 34.59
N SER A 167 -4.01 -13.17 34.16
CA SER A 167 -5.38 -13.64 34.18
C SER A 167 -5.67 -14.57 32.99
N LYS A 168 -6.58 -15.53 33.22
CA LYS A 168 -7.18 -16.35 32.16
C LYS A 168 -8.20 -15.50 31.38
N ILE A 169 -8.09 -15.48 30.05
CA ILE A 169 -8.98 -14.76 29.13
C ILE A 169 -9.61 -15.70 28.10
N GLU A 170 -10.66 -15.22 27.48
CA GLU A 170 -11.27 -15.81 26.28
C GLU A 170 -11.22 -14.78 25.15
N LEU A 171 -10.52 -15.10 24.06
CA LEU A 171 -10.48 -14.33 22.83
C LEU A 171 -11.38 -14.99 21.78
N ALA A 172 -12.36 -14.25 21.29
CA ALA A 172 -13.20 -14.67 20.17
C ALA A 172 -12.94 -13.78 18.96
N ILE A 173 -12.74 -14.38 17.81
CA ILE A 173 -12.58 -13.73 16.51
C ILE A 173 -13.62 -14.31 15.56
N LYS A 174 -14.33 -13.44 14.81
CA LYS A 174 -15.22 -13.83 13.73
C LYS A 174 -14.85 -13.03 12.48
N GLN A 175 -14.38 -13.71 11.44
CA GLN A 175 -13.99 -13.07 10.19
C GLN A 175 -14.09 -14.06 9.02
N SER A 176 -14.89 -13.71 8.00
CA SER A 176 -14.93 -14.43 6.73
C SER A 176 -13.69 -14.11 5.92
N SER A 177 -12.84 -15.09 5.68
CA SER A 177 -11.59 -14.97 4.92
C SER A 177 -11.47 -16.09 3.89
N GLY A 178 -10.96 -15.77 2.70
CA GLY A 178 -10.77 -16.77 1.65
C GLY A 178 -10.41 -16.18 0.28
N LYS A 179 -10.41 -17.03 -0.73
CA LYS A 179 -10.16 -16.62 -2.12
C LYS A 179 -11.26 -15.68 -2.61
N ARG A 180 -10.86 -14.57 -3.21
CA ARG A 180 -11.72 -13.56 -3.84
C ARG A 180 -11.09 -13.10 -5.15
N THR A 181 -11.83 -12.31 -5.91
CA THR A 181 -11.35 -11.66 -7.13
C THR A 181 -11.22 -10.16 -6.88
N GLY A 182 -10.01 -9.63 -7.01
CA GLY A 182 -9.73 -8.21 -7.11
C GLY A 182 -9.65 -7.77 -8.57
N HIS A 183 -9.71 -6.47 -8.84
CA HIS A 183 -9.72 -5.93 -10.20
C HIS A 183 -8.79 -4.72 -10.31
N ASN A 184 -7.88 -4.74 -11.28
CA ASN A 184 -7.15 -3.54 -11.68
C ASN A 184 -7.97 -2.77 -12.72
N ILE A 185 -7.93 -1.43 -12.67
CA ILE A 185 -8.57 -0.55 -13.65
C ILE A 185 -7.47 -0.05 -14.60
N VAL A 186 -7.58 -0.37 -15.88
CA VAL A 186 -6.56 -0.06 -16.89
C VAL A 186 -7.11 0.94 -17.90
N ILE A 187 -6.37 2.02 -18.13
CA ILE A 187 -6.71 3.11 -19.05
C ILE A 187 -5.55 3.33 -20.02
N ASP A 188 -5.76 3.06 -21.30
CA ASP A 188 -4.78 3.31 -22.35
C ASP A 188 -4.97 4.71 -22.95
N ILE A 189 -3.90 5.50 -22.96
CA ILE A 189 -3.82 6.81 -23.64
C ILE A 189 -2.75 6.69 -24.72
N LYS A 190 -3.21 6.42 -25.95
CA LYS A 190 -2.32 6.25 -27.07
C LYS A 190 -1.64 7.56 -27.46
N GLY A 191 -0.30 7.51 -27.54
CA GLY A 191 0.54 8.61 -28.04
C GLY A 191 0.39 8.83 -29.54
N LYS A 192 1.18 9.77 -30.05
CA LYS A 192 1.25 10.06 -31.49
C LYS A 192 2.13 9.08 -32.27
N GLY A 193 2.70 8.06 -31.60
CA GLY A 193 3.52 7.03 -32.21
C GLY A 193 4.96 7.48 -32.46
N PHE A 194 5.54 8.26 -31.56
CA PHE A 194 6.89 8.77 -31.73
C PHE A 194 7.96 7.65 -31.63
N ASP A 195 7.80 6.75 -30.68
CA ASP A 195 8.54 5.50 -30.50
C ASP A 195 7.70 4.48 -29.73
N ASP A 196 8.25 3.29 -29.44
CA ASP A 196 7.55 2.20 -28.78
C ASP A 196 7.62 2.25 -27.26
N ASN A 197 8.23 3.28 -26.65
CA ASN A 197 8.31 3.39 -25.20
C ASN A 197 6.93 3.58 -24.58
N LEU A 198 6.70 2.82 -23.51
CA LEU A 198 5.53 2.92 -22.66
C LEU A 198 5.93 3.52 -21.30
N THR A 199 5.11 4.43 -20.79
CA THR A 199 5.20 4.90 -19.40
C THR A 199 3.93 4.50 -18.67
N LEU A 200 4.07 3.97 -17.44
CA LEU A 200 2.91 3.75 -16.55
C LEU A 200 2.79 4.88 -15.54
N ALA A 201 1.55 5.32 -15.30
CA ALA A 201 1.18 6.09 -14.12
C ALA A 201 0.28 5.22 -13.25
N VAL A 202 0.68 4.97 -12.00
CA VAL A 202 0.03 3.97 -11.15
C VAL A 202 -0.25 4.47 -9.74
N GLY A 203 -1.14 3.79 -9.03
CA GLY A 203 -1.46 3.95 -7.63
C GLY A 203 -2.60 3.02 -7.28
N HIS A 204 -2.78 2.71 -5.99
CA HIS A 204 -3.85 1.79 -5.59
C HIS A 204 -5.12 2.53 -5.16
N TYR A 205 -6.25 1.88 -5.37
CA TYR A 205 -7.55 2.42 -4.99
C TYR A 205 -8.22 1.64 -3.87
N ASP A 206 -7.68 0.49 -3.46
CA ASP A 206 -8.11 -0.20 -2.25
C ASP A 206 -7.65 0.54 -0.98
N SER A 207 -8.20 0.17 0.13
CA SER A 207 -7.79 0.62 1.46
C SER A 207 -7.80 -0.55 2.43
N VAL A 208 -7.11 -0.44 3.56
CA VAL A 208 -7.23 -1.42 4.63
C VAL A 208 -8.66 -1.48 5.19
N ALA A 209 -9.00 -2.57 5.86
CA ALA A 209 -10.26 -2.69 6.57
C ALA A 209 -10.46 -1.55 7.58
N ARG A 210 -11.69 -1.10 7.77
CA ARG A 210 -12.11 -0.02 8.69
C ARG A 210 -11.58 1.38 8.35
N SER A 211 -10.73 1.53 7.33
CA SER A 211 -10.20 2.83 6.93
C SER A 211 -10.91 3.36 5.69
N PRO A 212 -11.34 4.63 5.67
CA PRO A 212 -11.72 5.29 4.44
C PRO A 212 -10.57 5.47 3.46
N GLY A 213 -9.30 5.48 3.93
CA GLY A 213 -8.13 5.57 3.08
C GLY A 213 -8.11 6.82 2.21
N SER A 214 -8.37 8.00 2.80
CA SER A 214 -8.43 9.26 2.04
C SER A 214 -7.08 9.69 1.56
N THR A 215 -6.07 9.59 2.42
CA THR A 215 -4.67 9.85 2.09
C THR A 215 -4.03 8.64 1.46
N ASP A 216 -4.34 7.47 1.98
CA ASP A 216 -3.84 6.16 1.56
C ASP A 216 -4.99 5.27 1.01
N ASN A 217 -5.34 5.31 -0.32
CA ASN A 217 -4.68 6.14 -1.32
C ASN A 217 -5.72 6.78 -2.26
N ALA A 218 -6.87 7.30 -1.73
CA ALA A 218 -7.81 8.02 -2.57
C ALA A 218 -7.17 9.30 -3.17
N GLY A 219 -6.23 9.93 -2.44
CA GLY A 219 -5.48 11.09 -2.92
C GLY A 219 -4.62 10.76 -4.16
N GLY A 220 -3.97 9.61 -4.19
CA GLY A 220 -3.26 9.13 -5.38
C GLY A 220 -4.20 8.88 -6.56
N ILE A 221 -5.39 8.30 -6.31
CA ILE A 221 -6.39 8.10 -7.36
C ILE A 221 -6.88 9.44 -7.93
N VAL A 222 -7.08 10.44 -7.09
CA VAL A 222 -7.41 11.80 -7.57
C VAL A 222 -6.31 12.35 -8.46
N THR A 223 -5.05 12.18 -8.07
CA THR A 223 -3.89 12.60 -8.87
C THR A 223 -3.87 11.91 -10.22
N LEU A 224 -4.09 10.58 -10.27
CA LEU A 224 -4.16 9.82 -11.52
C LEU A 224 -5.35 10.23 -12.41
N LEU A 225 -6.51 10.53 -11.84
CA LEU A 225 -7.66 11.04 -12.58
C LEU A 225 -7.38 12.45 -13.16
N LYS A 226 -6.62 13.29 -12.45
CA LYS A 226 -6.20 14.61 -12.96
C LYS A 226 -5.15 14.45 -14.08
N ALA A 227 -4.23 13.50 -13.96
CA ALA A 227 -3.32 13.16 -15.06
C ALA A 227 -4.08 12.63 -16.28
N ALA A 228 -5.04 11.73 -16.07
CA ALA A 228 -5.92 11.24 -17.13
C ALA A 228 -6.68 12.37 -17.83
N GLU A 229 -7.23 13.33 -17.07
CA GLU A 229 -7.91 14.51 -17.63
C GLU A 229 -6.96 15.39 -18.46
N HIS A 230 -5.72 15.57 -17.98
CA HIS A 230 -4.70 16.35 -18.67
C HIS A 230 -4.33 15.70 -20.02
N PHE A 231 -4.01 14.42 -20.04
CA PHE A 231 -3.56 13.72 -21.25
C PHE A 231 -4.71 13.33 -22.20
N ALA A 232 -5.95 13.31 -21.73
CA ALA A 232 -7.10 13.23 -22.62
C ALA A 232 -7.26 14.48 -23.50
N LYS A 233 -6.83 15.64 -23.00
CA LYS A 233 -6.86 16.93 -23.71
C LYS A 233 -5.56 17.19 -24.48
N ASN A 234 -4.44 16.78 -23.92
CA ASN A 234 -3.09 17.02 -24.42
C ASN A 234 -2.44 15.68 -24.81
N LYS A 235 -2.77 15.21 -26.01
CA LYS A 235 -2.29 13.91 -26.48
C LYS A 235 -0.76 13.85 -26.49
N PRO A 236 -0.12 12.91 -25.75
CA PRO A 236 1.33 12.83 -25.66
C PRO A 236 1.98 12.27 -26.94
N GLN A 237 3.30 12.36 -27.04
CA GLN A 237 4.04 11.77 -28.17
C GLN A 237 4.15 10.24 -28.03
N ARG A 238 4.30 9.73 -26.81
CA ARG A 238 4.45 8.30 -26.48
C ARG A 238 3.23 7.75 -25.76
N ASP A 239 3.13 6.43 -25.71
CA ASP A 239 2.04 5.74 -25.01
C ASP A 239 2.13 5.96 -23.50
N LEU A 240 1.01 6.36 -22.91
CA LEU A 240 0.78 6.39 -21.47
C LEU A 240 -0.29 5.35 -21.14
N ARG A 241 -0.05 4.54 -20.13
CA ARG A 241 -1.10 3.72 -19.50
C ARG A 241 -1.24 4.10 -18.05
N ILE A 242 -2.46 4.37 -17.62
CA ILE A 242 -2.79 4.60 -16.22
C ILE A 242 -3.38 3.31 -15.67
N VAL A 243 -2.82 2.81 -14.57
CA VAL A 243 -3.35 1.61 -13.90
C VAL A 243 -3.63 1.94 -12.44
N MET A 244 -4.89 1.81 -12.05
CA MET A 244 -5.30 1.91 -10.66
C MET A 244 -5.42 0.50 -10.11
N PHE A 245 -4.51 0.13 -9.23
CA PHE A 245 -4.39 -1.21 -8.69
C PHE A 245 -5.33 -1.44 -7.51
N SER A 246 -5.73 -2.70 -7.32
CA SER A 246 -6.36 -3.20 -6.11
C SER A 246 -5.42 -4.21 -5.45
N GLY A 247 -5.58 -4.41 -4.15
CA GLY A 247 -4.79 -5.39 -3.40
C GLY A 247 -3.37 -4.96 -3.09
N GLU A 248 -3.07 -3.68 -3.13
CA GLU A 248 -1.82 -3.11 -2.61
C GLU A 248 -1.69 -3.46 -1.14
N GLU A 249 -2.72 -3.17 -0.35
CA GLU A 249 -2.83 -3.38 1.09
C GLU A 249 -2.78 -4.86 1.53
N LEU A 250 -2.99 -5.76 0.59
CA LEU A 250 -2.84 -7.20 0.79
C LEU A 250 -1.47 -7.73 0.29
N GLY A 251 -0.53 -6.83 0.01
CA GLY A 251 0.84 -7.10 -0.40
C GLY A 251 1.06 -7.01 -1.91
N LEU A 252 0.68 -5.89 -2.53
CA LEU A 252 0.91 -5.54 -3.95
C LEU A 252 0.30 -6.55 -4.92
N ARG A 253 -0.86 -7.15 -4.57
CA ARG A 253 -1.40 -8.31 -5.31
C ARG A 253 -1.81 -7.96 -6.73
N GLY A 254 -2.44 -6.78 -6.92
CA GLY A 254 -2.86 -6.32 -8.24
C GLY A 254 -1.69 -5.96 -9.15
N SER A 255 -0.70 -5.25 -8.63
CA SER A 255 0.47 -4.83 -9.41
C SER A 255 1.39 -6.00 -9.74
N PHE A 256 1.58 -7.00 -8.84
CA PHE A 256 2.28 -8.24 -9.19
C PHE A 256 1.54 -9.03 -10.28
N ALA A 257 0.22 -9.21 -10.15
CA ALA A 257 -0.57 -9.91 -11.16
C ALA A 257 -0.54 -9.21 -12.52
N TYR A 258 -0.54 -7.88 -12.51
CA TYR A 258 -0.41 -7.07 -13.72
C TYR A 258 0.98 -7.24 -14.36
N ALA A 259 2.05 -7.11 -13.59
CA ALA A 259 3.43 -7.24 -14.10
C ALA A 259 3.69 -8.64 -14.68
N GLU A 260 3.15 -9.69 -14.07
CA GLU A 260 3.23 -11.06 -14.57
C GLU A 260 2.44 -11.22 -15.87
N LYS A 261 1.18 -10.77 -15.91
CA LYS A 261 0.32 -10.86 -17.10
C LYS A 261 0.90 -10.13 -18.30
N HIS A 262 1.51 -8.97 -18.08
CA HIS A 262 2.08 -8.11 -19.11
C HIS A 262 3.61 -8.23 -19.24
N GLN A 263 4.21 -9.31 -18.74
CA GLN A 263 5.66 -9.49 -18.63
C GLN A 263 6.43 -9.14 -19.91
N LYS A 264 5.91 -9.55 -21.08
CA LYS A 264 6.55 -9.26 -22.36
C LYS A 264 6.60 -7.74 -22.63
N GLU A 265 5.47 -7.05 -22.50
CA GLU A 265 5.38 -5.60 -22.70
C GLU A 265 6.22 -4.83 -21.67
N VAL A 266 6.22 -5.29 -20.41
CA VAL A 266 7.05 -4.73 -19.33
C VAL A 266 8.55 -4.82 -19.65
N LYS A 267 8.98 -5.97 -20.19
CA LYS A 267 10.38 -6.16 -20.57
C LYS A 267 10.78 -5.35 -21.81
N GLU A 268 9.93 -5.32 -22.82
CA GLU A 268 10.30 -4.76 -24.13
C GLU A 268 10.03 -3.26 -24.23
N ARG A 269 8.96 -2.74 -23.62
CA ARG A 269 8.46 -1.39 -23.87
C ARG A 269 8.43 -0.47 -22.65
N LEU A 270 8.22 -1.03 -21.45
CA LEU A 270 8.05 -0.21 -20.25
C LEU A 270 9.39 0.40 -19.83
N GLY A 271 9.46 1.73 -19.88
CA GLY A 271 10.65 2.50 -19.53
C GLY A 271 10.59 3.14 -18.14
N LEU A 272 9.39 3.49 -17.66
CA LEU A 272 9.22 4.17 -16.37
C LEU A 272 7.85 3.86 -15.76
N VAL A 273 7.82 3.74 -14.44
CA VAL A 273 6.60 3.78 -13.62
C VAL A 273 6.59 5.07 -12.80
N VAL A 274 5.54 5.86 -12.89
CA VAL A 274 5.26 6.98 -11.97
C VAL A 274 4.16 6.52 -11.03
N ASN A 275 4.52 6.23 -9.78
CA ASN A 275 3.59 5.78 -8.75
C ASN A 275 3.19 6.96 -7.86
N VAL A 276 1.91 7.08 -7.55
CA VAL A 276 1.40 8.09 -6.60
C VAL A 276 0.76 7.36 -5.44
N ASP A 277 1.39 7.49 -4.29
CA ASP A 277 0.95 6.79 -3.10
C ASP A 277 1.17 7.64 -1.86
N VAL A 278 0.11 7.84 -1.11
CA VAL A 278 -0.04 8.83 -0.02
C VAL A 278 -0.05 10.26 -0.55
N ALA A 279 -1.24 10.82 -0.69
CA ALA A 279 -1.43 12.19 -1.19
C ALA A 279 -2.66 12.85 -0.55
N GLY A 280 -2.62 14.19 -0.46
CA GLY A 280 -3.77 14.99 -0.04
C GLY A 280 -3.67 15.59 1.37
N ASP A 281 -2.68 15.21 2.17
CA ASP A 281 -2.44 15.80 3.49
C ASP A 281 -2.26 17.32 3.38
N GLU A 282 -3.04 18.09 4.14
CA GLU A 282 -3.05 19.56 4.00
C GLU A 282 -1.70 20.17 4.35
N LEU A 283 -1.07 19.71 5.41
CA LEU A 283 0.30 20.05 5.79
C LEU A 283 1.16 18.80 5.69
N GLY A 284 2.24 18.86 4.94
CA GLY A 284 3.11 17.72 4.76
C GLY A 284 4.37 18.04 3.98
N LYS A 285 5.27 17.09 3.90
CA LYS A 285 6.49 17.14 3.12
C LYS A 285 6.28 16.35 1.83
N ASN A 286 6.66 16.95 0.72
CA ASN A 286 6.61 16.26 -0.56
C ASN A 286 7.89 15.46 -0.74
N GLU A 287 7.75 14.21 -1.16
CA GLU A 287 8.86 13.27 -1.32
C GLU A 287 8.82 12.61 -2.71
N LEU A 288 10.00 12.47 -3.30
CA LEU A 288 10.24 11.59 -4.44
C LEU A 288 11.13 10.44 -3.97
N ILE A 289 10.57 9.24 -3.94
CA ILE A 289 11.35 8.04 -3.63
C ILE A 289 11.62 7.33 -4.95
N VAL A 290 12.87 7.38 -5.40
CA VAL A 290 13.28 6.89 -6.72
C VAL A 290 13.86 5.50 -6.60
N LEU A 291 13.16 4.55 -7.14
CA LEU A 291 13.63 3.18 -7.37
C LEU A 291 14.24 3.13 -8.77
N GLY A 292 15.51 3.46 -8.90
CA GLY A 292 16.14 3.61 -10.20
C GLY A 292 17.62 3.97 -10.08
N THR A 293 18.07 4.93 -10.88
CA THR A 293 19.43 5.42 -10.92
C THR A 293 19.57 6.81 -10.30
N PRO A 294 20.77 7.24 -9.86
CA PRO A 294 21.03 8.61 -9.44
C PRO A 294 20.69 9.65 -10.52
N GLN A 295 20.86 9.30 -11.81
CA GLN A 295 20.50 10.17 -12.95
C GLN A 295 19.00 10.41 -12.99
N LEU A 296 18.18 9.36 -12.82
CA LEU A 296 16.72 9.49 -12.73
C LEU A 296 16.30 10.31 -11.50
N GLN A 297 16.97 10.12 -10.36
CA GLN A 297 16.72 10.93 -9.16
C GLN A 297 16.94 12.43 -9.43
N GLY A 298 18.09 12.79 -10.02
CA GLY A 298 18.39 14.18 -10.36
C GLY A 298 17.45 14.76 -11.40
N TYR A 299 17.05 13.96 -12.41
CA TYR A 299 16.09 14.36 -13.42
C TYR A 299 14.71 14.65 -12.81
N ALA A 300 14.18 13.75 -11.98
CA ALA A 300 12.89 13.92 -11.34
C ALA A 300 12.88 15.11 -10.35
N ASP A 301 13.97 15.30 -9.56
CA ASP A 301 14.12 16.46 -8.67
C ASP A 301 14.08 17.76 -9.48
N GLY A 302 14.84 17.84 -10.58
CA GLY A 302 14.84 19.01 -11.47
C GLY A 302 13.45 19.36 -11.99
N ILE A 303 12.71 18.37 -12.47
CA ILE A 303 11.35 18.57 -13.00
C ILE A 303 10.39 19.08 -11.94
N THR A 304 10.43 18.52 -10.72
CA THR A 304 9.48 18.95 -9.68
C THR A 304 9.75 20.38 -9.22
N ARG A 305 10.97 20.87 -9.28
CA ARG A 305 11.29 22.29 -9.01
C ARG A 305 10.59 23.26 -9.96
N GLU A 306 10.31 22.84 -11.19
CA GLU A 306 9.57 23.65 -12.16
C GLU A 306 8.11 23.88 -11.75
N THR A 307 7.55 23.03 -10.87
CA THR A 307 6.16 23.15 -10.39
C THR A 307 5.99 24.24 -9.31
N GLY A 308 7.08 24.81 -8.80
CA GLY A 308 7.06 25.71 -7.64
C GLY A 308 6.89 24.99 -6.30
N HIS A 309 6.88 23.65 -6.29
CA HIS A 309 6.82 22.83 -5.08
C HIS A 309 8.16 22.14 -4.83
N TYR A 310 8.65 22.21 -3.60
CA TYR A 310 9.85 21.48 -3.23
C TYR A 310 9.52 20.03 -2.92
N PHE A 311 10.25 19.10 -3.54
CA PHE A 311 10.25 17.68 -3.23
C PHE A 311 11.62 17.26 -2.76
N ARG A 312 11.69 16.47 -1.67
CA ARG A 312 12.92 15.84 -1.26
C ARG A 312 13.06 14.54 -2.06
N ALA A 313 14.07 14.49 -2.94
CA ALA A 313 14.35 13.31 -3.73
C ALA A 313 15.33 12.38 -3.00
N SER A 314 15.03 11.10 -2.92
CA SER A 314 15.87 10.05 -2.35
C SER A 314 15.94 8.85 -3.27
N LEU A 315 17.09 8.17 -3.30
CA LEU A 315 17.27 6.90 -3.99
C LEU A 315 17.02 5.78 -2.99
N ASP A 316 15.84 5.15 -3.06
CA ASP A 316 15.46 4.06 -2.17
C ASP A 316 14.33 3.20 -2.78
N ILE A 317 14.04 2.07 -2.13
CA ILE A 317 12.83 1.28 -2.39
C ILE A 317 11.63 1.92 -1.68
N TYR A 318 10.46 1.78 -2.26
CA TYR A 318 9.19 2.12 -1.64
C TYR A 318 8.24 0.93 -1.74
N SER A 319 7.68 0.50 -0.61
CA SER A 319 6.80 -0.69 -0.55
C SER A 319 5.41 -0.37 -1.12
N SER A 320 5.35 -0.09 -2.42
CA SER A 320 4.14 0.25 -3.16
C SER A 320 4.21 -0.29 -4.59
N ASP A 321 3.24 0.06 -5.45
CA ASP A 321 2.96 -0.53 -6.76
C ASP A 321 4.06 -0.37 -7.81
N GLY A 322 5.11 0.42 -7.54
CA GLY A 322 6.32 0.46 -8.35
C GLY A 322 7.24 -0.77 -8.19
N MET A 323 7.20 -1.44 -7.03
CA MET A 323 8.10 -2.55 -6.69
C MET A 323 8.02 -3.76 -7.61
N PRO A 324 6.83 -4.24 -8.06
CA PRO A 324 6.75 -5.42 -8.92
C PRO A 324 7.50 -5.27 -10.24
N PHE A 325 7.63 -4.06 -10.75
CA PHE A 325 8.30 -3.77 -12.03
C PHE A 325 9.83 -3.79 -11.92
N ALA A 326 10.37 -3.61 -10.71
CA ALA A 326 11.81 -3.72 -10.45
C ALA A 326 12.36 -5.13 -10.74
N VAL A 327 11.52 -6.17 -10.73
CA VAL A 327 11.87 -7.54 -11.16
C VAL A 327 12.41 -7.56 -12.61
N HIS A 328 12.03 -6.57 -13.42
CA HIS A 328 12.44 -6.41 -14.82
C HIS A 328 13.31 -5.17 -15.03
N GLU A 329 13.97 -4.70 -13.99
CA GLU A 329 14.82 -3.49 -13.97
C GLU A 329 14.10 -2.23 -14.45
N VAL A 330 12.76 -2.20 -14.43
CA VAL A 330 12.00 -1.00 -14.74
C VAL A 330 12.05 -0.06 -13.54
N PRO A 331 12.57 1.16 -13.71
CA PRO A 331 12.63 2.13 -12.63
C PRO A 331 11.25 2.70 -12.29
N ALA A 332 11.09 3.14 -11.04
CA ALA A 332 9.90 3.83 -10.58
C ALA A 332 10.24 5.14 -9.85
N VAL A 333 9.42 6.16 -10.08
CA VAL A 333 9.41 7.39 -9.29
C VAL A 333 8.12 7.41 -8.46
N ASN A 334 8.26 7.32 -7.14
CA ASN A 334 7.13 7.38 -6.22
C ASN A 334 6.94 8.82 -5.76
N VAL A 335 5.80 9.41 -6.07
CA VAL A 335 5.39 10.77 -5.71
C VAL A 335 4.50 10.70 -4.49
N CYS A 336 4.99 11.22 -3.37
CA CYS A 336 4.33 11.08 -2.07
C CYS A 336 4.24 12.43 -1.35
N ARG A 337 3.30 12.50 -0.37
CA ARG A 337 3.20 13.62 0.56
C ARG A 337 2.89 13.12 1.96
N PHE A 338 3.87 13.24 2.86
CA PHE A 338 3.84 12.70 4.22
C PHE A 338 3.95 13.77 5.30
N GLY A 339 3.69 13.37 6.54
CA GLY A 339 4.10 14.05 7.76
C GLY A 339 3.12 15.11 8.27
N GLY A 340 1.87 15.08 7.82
CA GLY A 340 0.77 15.82 8.42
C GLY A 340 -0.20 14.89 9.18
N GLN A 341 -1.30 15.44 9.62
CA GLN A 341 -2.29 14.73 10.44
C GLN A 341 -2.93 13.55 9.70
N ALA A 342 -3.18 13.68 8.40
CA ALA A 342 -3.74 12.60 7.61
C ALA A 342 -2.78 11.40 7.53
N SER A 343 -1.48 11.67 7.33
CA SER A 343 -0.43 10.64 7.30
C SER A 343 -0.31 9.90 8.63
N ASP A 344 -0.49 10.58 9.76
CA ASP A 344 -0.47 9.94 11.08
C ASP A 344 -1.65 8.99 11.30
N MET A 345 -2.73 9.17 10.54
CA MET A 345 -3.95 8.35 10.62
C MET A 345 -3.96 7.19 9.62
N ILE A 346 -2.96 7.06 8.74
CA ILE A 346 -2.88 5.96 7.77
C ILE A 346 -3.11 4.60 8.46
N HIS A 347 -3.86 3.71 7.78
CA HIS A 347 -4.30 2.40 8.27
C HIS A 347 -5.20 2.44 9.51
N THR A 348 -5.85 3.57 9.79
CA THR A 348 -6.85 3.70 10.85
C THR A 348 -8.18 4.23 10.30
N PRO A 349 -9.29 4.14 11.06
CA PRO A 349 -10.53 4.82 10.70
C PRO A 349 -10.41 6.35 10.58
N GLY A 350 -9.34 6.93 11.15
CA GLY A 350 -9.05 8.35 11.10
C GLY A 350 -8.44 8.85 9.79
N ASP A 351 -8.01 7.98 8.87
CA ASP A 351 -7.62 8.39 7.50
C ASP A 351 -8.85 8.80 6.69
N ASP A 352 -9.41 9.93 7.05
CA ASP A 352 -10.68 10.48 6.62
C ASP A 352 -10.48 11.76 5.79
N VAL A 353 -11.41 12.04 4.89
CA VAL A 353 -11.38 13.21 4.00
C VAL A 353 -11.26 14.55 4.73
N LYS A 354 -11.64 14.63 6.00
CA LYS A 354 -11.53 15.85 6.83
C LYS A 354 -10.08 16.31 7.07
N HIS A 355 -9.10 15.40 6.89
CA HIS A 355 -7.68 15.67 7.05
C HIS A 355 -6.97 15.92 5.72
N THR A 356 -7.71 15.83 4.60
CA THR A 356 -7.21 16.05 3.25
C THR A 356 -7.82 17.30 2.63
N SER A 357 -7.13 17.93 1.70
CA SER A 357 -7.62 19.14 1.03
C SER A 357 -7.18 19.20 -0.43
N GLN A 358 -7.85 20.09 -1.20
CA GLN A 358 -7.40 20.40 -2.56
C GLN A 358 -5.97 20.95 -2.55
N ARG A 359 -5.62 21.83 -1.60
CA ARG A 359 -4.28 22.38 -1.42
C ARG A 359 -3.25 21.28 -1.15
N GLY A 360 -3.61 20.26 -0.36
CA GLY A 360 -2.75 19.11 -0.07
C GLY A 360 -2.50 18.21 -1.29
N LEU A 361 -3.43 18.17 -2.25
CA LEU A 361 -3.31 17.41 -3.49
C LEU A 361 -2.48 18.12 -4.57
N GLU A 362 -2.48 19.47 -4.59
CA GLU A 362 -1.82 20.25 -5.66
C GLU A 362 -0.37 19.87 -5.92
N PRO A 363 0.51 19.70 -4.90
CA PRO A 363 1.90 19.32 -5.15
C PRO A 363 2.04 17.98 -5.88
N THR A 364 1.31 16.94 -5.45
CA THR A 364 1.41 15.61 -6.06
C THR A 364 0.82 15.60 -7.47
N ILE A 365 -0.30 16.31 -7.70
CA ILE A 365 -0.89 16.47 -9.04
C ILE A 365 0.08 17.17 -9.98
N ALA A 366 0.66 18.29 -9.55
CA ALA A 366 1.59 19.07 -10.36
C ALA A 366 2.86 18.26 -10.69
N ALA A 367 3.45 17.59 -9.69
CA ALA A 367 4.64 16.78 -9.88
C ALA A 367 4.39 15.60 -10.82
N ALA A 368 3.32 14.84 -10.61
CA ALA A 368 3.00 13.68 -11.44
C ALA A 368 2.74 14.08 -12.90
N ILE A 369 1.94 15.12 -13.14
CA ILE A 369 1.63 15.59 -14.51
C ILE A 369 2.89 16.12 -15.18
N ASN A 370 3.71 16.94 -14.50
CA ASN A 370 4.93 17.50 -15.08
C ASN A 370 5.97 16.43 -15.40
N LEU A 371 6.16 15.47 -14.50
CA LEU A 371 7.06 14.35 -14.73
C LEU A 371 6.64 13.51 -15.93
N LEU A 372 5.35 13.16 -16.00
CA LEU A 372 4.79 12.43 -17.14
C LEU A 372 4.90 13.24 -18.44
N ASP A 373 4.59 14.53 -18.42
CA ASP A 373 4.64 15.38 -19.62
C ASP A 373 6.08 15.47 -20.16
N ARG A 374 7.07 15.68 -19.30
CA ARG A 374 8.49 15.74 -19.68
C ARG A 374 8.99 14.43 -20.24
N VAL A 375 8.63 13.30 -19.65
CA VAL A 375 9.03 11.97 -20.15
C VAL A 375 8.35 11.63 -21.47
N LEU A 376 7.05 11.84 -21.56
CA LEU A 376 6.25 11.42 -22.72
C LEU A 376 6.49 12.30 -23.96
N ASN A 377 6.89 13.56 -23.81
CA ASN A 377 7.05 14.53 -24.89
C ASN A 377 8.51 14.88 -25.23
N SER A 378 9.49 14.30 -24.53
CA SER A 378 10.91 14.53 -24.81
C SER A 378 11.30 14.03 -26.21
N LYS A 379 12.29 14.67 -26.84
CA LYS A 379 12.82 14.23 -28.17
C LYS A 379 13.55 12.88 -28.10
N ILE A 380 14.23 12.63 -26.98
CA ILE A 380 14.88 11.35 -26.67
C ILE A 380 14.26 10.87 -25.39
N TYR A 381 13.95 9.57 -25.27
CA TYR A 381 13.41 9.04 -24.02
C TYR A 381 14.43 9.23 -22.88
N PRO A 382 14.07 9.97 -21.81
CA PRO A 382 15.09 10.50 -20.91
C PRO A 382 15.42 9.56 -19.74
N VAL A 383 14.81 8.37 -19.70
CA VAL A 383 14.94 7.41 -18.61
C VAL A 383 15.69 6.18 -19.08
N GLU A 384 16.77 5.86 -18.40
CA GLU A 384 17.47 4.59 -18.55
C GLU A 384 16.72 3.50 -17.78
N LYS A 385 16.47 2.37 -18.45
CA LYS A 385 15.87 1.19 -17.83
C LYS A 385 16.93 0.44 -17.02
N ALA A 386 17.17 0.92 -15.80
CA ALA A 386 18.20 0.38 -14.91
C ALA A 386 17.86 0.65 -13.44
N ILE A 387 18.34 -0.24 -12.56
CA ILE A 387 18.25 -0.12 -11.11
C ILE A 387 19.66 -0.07 -10.53
N ASP A 388 19.94 0.96 -9.72
CA ASP A 388 21.22 1.12 -9.04
C ASP A 388 21.53 -0.08 -8.15
N LYS A 389 22.81 -0.50 -8.14
CA LYS A 389 23.25 -1.68 -7.38
C LYS A 389 23.00 -1.56 -5.89
N SER A 390 23.03 -0.35 -5.33
CA SER A 390 22.76 -0.12 -3.90
C SER A 390 21.33 -0.49 -3.47
N LEU A 391 20.42 -0.61 -4.42
CA LEU A 391 19.03 -1.00 -4.18
C LEU A 391 18.76 -2.50 -4.35
N ARG A 392 19.63 -3.23 -5.07
CA ARG A 392 19.40 -4.63 -5.45
C ARG A 392 19.13 -5.54 -4.25
N ASP A 393 20.00 -5.48 -3.24
CA ASP A 393 19.83 -6.26 -2.00
C ASP A 393 18.53 -5.91 -1.24
N LYS A 394 18.14 -4.63 -1.25
CA LYS A 394 16.89 -4.19 -0.61
C LYS A 394 15.67 -4.76 -1.34
N ILE A 395 15.69 -4.76 -2.67
CA ILE A 395 14.63 -5.31 -3.52
C ILE A 395 14.51 -6.82 -3.29
N GLU A 396 15.61 -7.55 -3.35
CA GLU A 396 15.61 -8.99 -3.12
C GLU A 396 15.06 -9.34 -1.74
N LYS A 397 15.54 -8.68 -0.68
CA LYS A 397 15.03 -8.88 0.68
C LYS A 397 13.52 -8.57 0.78
N TYR A 398 13.06 -7.51 0.11
CA TYR A 398 11.64 -7.17 0.08
C TYR A 398 10.81 -8.26 -0.58
N LEU A 399 11.22 -8.75 -1.75
CA LEU A 399 10.51 -9.80 -2.50
C LEU A 399 10.48 -11.12 -1.70
N TRP A 400 11.62 -11.52 -1.11
CA TRP A 400 11.70 -12.71 -0.25
C TRP A 400 10.78 -12.64 0.96
N GLY A 401 10.65 -11.47 1.57
CA GLY A 401 9.74 -11.24 2.69
C GLY A 401 8.26 -11.17 2.29
N SER A 402 7.95 -10.90 1.03
CA SER A 402 6.59 -10.56 0.57
C SER A 402 5.94 -11.67 -0.25
N LEU A 403 6.68 -12.38 -1.09
CA LEU A 403 6.15 -13.37 -2.00
C LEU A 403 6.33 -14.81 -1.47
N MET A 404 5.42 -15.70 -1.87
CA MET A 404 5.53 -17.15 -1.59
C MET A 404 6.74 -17.75 -2.31
N GLU A 405 6.85 -17.43 -3.58
CA GLU A 405 7.90 -17.87 -4.48
C GLU A 405 8.53 -16.63 -5.12
N PRO A 406 9.52 -16.02 -4.47
CA PRO A 406 10.18 -14.83 -5.04
C PRO A 406 10.95 -15.25 -6.30
N PRO A 407 10.87 -14.44 -7.37
CA PRO A 407 11.63 -14.72 -8.58
C PRO A 407 13.13 -14.60 -8.30
N LYS A 408 13.93 -15.44 -8.96
CA LYS A 408 15.37 -15.23 -9.02
C LYS A 408 15.63 -14.03 -9.94
N LEU A 409 16.23 -12.98 -9.40
CA LEU A 409 16.55 -11.80 -10.17
C LEU A 409 17.89 -11.99 -10.88
N GLU A 410 17.92 -11.65 -12.16
CA GLU A 410 19.13 -11.63 -12.98
C GLU A 410 19.36 -10.18 -13.37
N TRP A 411 20.25 -9.50 -12.60
CA TRP A 411 20.57 -8.10 -12.82
C TRP A 411 21.48 -7.93 -14.03
N THR A 412 21.19 -6.95 -14.85
CA THR A 412 22.09 -6.55 -15.95
C THR A 412 23.46 -6.16 -15.38
N PRO A 413 24.56 -6.74 -15.90
CA PRO A 413 25.89 -6.35 -15.47
C PRO A 413 26.15 -4.86 -15.76
N GLU A 414 26.71 -4.14 -14.77
CA GLU A 414 27.16 -2.77 -15.01
C GLU A 414 28.32 -2.79 -16.00
N TYR A 415 28.22 -2.06 -17.11
CA TYR A 415 29.38 -1.79 -17.94
C TYR A 415 30.38 -0.98 -17.10
N LYS A 416 31.54 -1.57 -16.81
CA LYS A 416 32.67 -0.79 -16.28
C LYS A 416 33.03 0.25 -17.36
N LYS A 417 32.70 1.51 -17.09
CA LYS A 417 33.14 2.63 -17.90
C LYS A 417 34.64 2.81 -17.75
#